data_2374fcc4d41b643408f0fb37bebebbbe
#
_entry.id   2374fcc4d41b643408f0fb37bebebbbe
#
_cell.length_a   1.000
_cell.length_b   1.000
_cell.length_c   1.000
_cell.angle_alpha   90.00
_cell.angle_beta   90.00
_cell.angle_gamma   90.00
#
_symmetry.space_group_name_H-M   'P 1'
#
loop_
_entity.id
_entity.type
_entity.pdbx_description
1 polymer ?
#
loop_
_entity_poly.entity_id
_entity_poly.type
_entity_poly.pdbx_seq_one_letter_code
_entity_poly.pdbx_strand_id
1 'polypeptide(L)'
;MNNRTDPFISVIVPVYNVAPYVEACLSSIVSQSYENLEILVVDDASTDGSYDICQKYHNADSRIRLMQHNKNLGLSAARNTALDAAKGDYIVFVDSDDTIDKNMYSAMCSAAQKNEADIVVCGYYYIDENGKITSSSSLRENNITLRGIEKIKYNISTSNNCVWNKLYKRSVFETVRFPLGKTFEDIFIMHRLFDNANQVYLIPERLYNYRQRKTGITLRPFSNTNLDIVEAYLERYTYVTSKYPDSDILIKDAGRHLIDNFLYCFMRAFEENKMEMYSNELK
;
A
#
# COMPACT_ATOMS: atom_id res chain seq x y z
N MET A 1 29.51 -21.66 1.50
CA MET A 1 28.79 -20.70 0.62
C MET A 1 27.33 -21.16 0.58
N ASN A 2 26.44 -20.48 1.28
CA ASN A 2 25.01 -20.82 1.24
C ASN A 2 24.49 -20.42 -0.15
N ASN A 3 24.13 -21.41 -0.96
CA ASN A 3 23.32 -21.22 -2.17
C ASN A 3 21.91 -20.78 -1.72
N ARG A 4 21.75 -19.52 -1.29
CA ARG A 4 20.42 -18.92 -1.18
C ARG A 4 20.00 -18.63 -2.61
N THR A 5 19.03 -19.39 -3.12
CA THR A 5 18.33 -19.02 -4.35
C THR A 5 17.64 -17.66 -4.11
N ASP A 6 17.66 -16.79 -5.10
CA ASP A 6 16.98 -15.50 -5.03
C ASP A 6 15.49 -15.71 -4.68
N PRO A 7 14.93 -15.01 -3.67
CA PRO A 7 13.54 -15.17 -3.28
C PRO A 7 12.58 -14.90 -4.45
N PHE A 8 11.47 -15.62 -4.51
CA PHE A 8 10.43 -15.36 -5.50
C PHE A 8 9.51 -14.23 -5.03
N ILE A 9 9.24 -13.23 -5.88
CA ILE A 9 8.39 -12.07 -5.55
C ILE A 9 7.09 -12.15 -6.34
N SER A 10 5.94 -11.98 -5.65
CA SER A 10 4.67 -11.68 -6.29
C SER A 10 4.43 -10.16 -6.28
N VAL A 11 4.38 -9.56 -7.46
CA VAL A 11 4.08 -8.15 -7.67
C VAL A 11 2.58 -8.01 -7.93
N ILE A 12 1.86 -7.29 -7.09
CA ILE A 12 0.41 -7.12 -7.16
C ILE A 12 0.10 -5.73 -7.73
N VAL A 13 -0.62 -5.70 -8.86
CA VAL A 13 -0.98 -4.48 -9.59
C VAL A 13 -2.50 -4.43 -9.79
N PRO A 14 -3.25 -3.73 -8.91
CA PRO A 14 -4.67 -3.48 -9.13
C PRO A 14 -4.86 -2.42 -10.21
N VAL A 15 -5.78 -2.65 -11.15
CA VAL A 15 -6.03 -1.76 -12.29
C VAL A 15 -7.51 -1.41 -12.36
N TYR A 16 -7.83 -0.11 -12.40
CA TYR A 16 -9.18 0.37 -12.68
C TYR A 16 -9.16 1.78 -13.28
N ASN A 17 -9.52 1.90 -14.56
CA ASN A 17 -9.64 3.17 -15.28
C ASN A 17 -8.40 4.08 -15.15
N VAL A 18 -7.24 3.56 -15.57
CA VAL A 18 -5.92 4.22 -15.51
C VAL A 18 -5.15 4.13 -16.83
N ALA A 19 -5.85 4.05 -17.97
CA ALA A 19 -5.23 3.91 -19.29
C ALA A 19 -4.07 4.90 -19.58
N PRO A 20 -4.11 6.18 -19.13
CA PRO A 20 -3.00 7.11 -19.36
C PRO A 20 -1.69 6.75 -18.62
N TYR A 21 -1.75 5.87 -17.61
CA TYR A 21 -0.63 5.63 -16.69
C TYR A 21 -0.15 4.18 -16.65
N VAL A 22 -1.04 3.21 -16.87
CA VAL A 22 -0.78 1.79 -16.67
C VAL A 22 0.35 1.25 -17.53
N GLU A 23 0.56 1.80 -18.71
CA GLU A 23 1.69 1.43 -19.58
C GLU A 23 3.04 1.76 -18.94
N ALA A 24 3.19 2.97 -18.39
CA ALA A 24 4.41 3.38 -17.69
C ALA A 24 4.65 2.56 -16.42
N CYS A 25 3.58 2.25 -15.68
CA CYS A 25 3.62 1.38 -14.51
C CYS A 25 4.16 0.00 -14.87
N LEU A 26 3.50 -0.71 -15.79
CA LEU A 26 3.91 -2.06 -16.21
C LEU A 26 5.31 -2.07 -16.81
N SER A 27 5.67 -1.07 -17.62
CA SER A 27 7.03 -0.91 -18.16
C SER A 27 8.07 -0.83 -17.04
N SER A 28 7.81 -0.08 -15.96
CA SER A 28 8.73 0.04 -14.84
C SER A 28 8.89 -1.27 -14.06
N ILE A 29 7.84 -2.12 -14.03
CA ILE A 29 7.86 -3.42 -13.35
C ILE A 29 8.59 -4.48 -14.20
N VAL A 30 8.30 -4.58 -15.50
CA VAL A 30 8.93 -5.61 -16.34
C VAL A 30 10.42 -5.34 -16.58
N SER A 31 10.85 -4.08 -16.47
CA SER A 31 12.26 -3.64 -16.63
C SER A 31 13.09 -3.71 -15.34
N GLN A 32 12.56 -4.28 -14.26
CA GLN A 32 13.31 -4.45 -13.02
C GLN A 32 14.57 -5.28 -13.23
N SER A 33 15.66 -4.92 -12.52
CA SER A 33 16.90 -5.69 -12.50
C SER A 33 16.79 -7.04 -11.77
N TYR A 34 15.71 -7.26 -11.05
CA TYR A 34 15.38 -8.50 -10.35
C TYR A 34 14.43 -9.33 -11.22
N GLU A 35 14.85 -10.54 -11.61
CA GLU A 35 14.13 -11.36 -12.61
C GLU A 35 13.17 -12.40 -11.99
N ASN A 36 13.48 -12.88 -10.75
CA ASN A 36 12.70 -13.96 -10.12
C ASN A 36 11.39 -13.44 -9.52
N LEU A 37 10.44 -13.08 -10.38
CA LEU A 37 9.16 -12.51 -9.99
C LEU A 37 7.99 -12.99 -10.87
N GLU A 38 6.79 -12.98 -10.33
CA GLU A 38 5.51 -13.01 -11.04
C GLU A 38 4.80 -11.65 -10.88
N ILE A 39 4.04 -11.25 -11.89
CA ILE A 39 3.31 -9.97 -11.91
C ILE A 39 1.81 -10.30 -12.00
N LEU A 40 1.07 -10.05 -10.94
CA LEU A 40 -0.34 -10.34 -10.80
C LEU A 40 -1.13 -9.05 -11.06
N VAL A 41 -1.59 -8.88 -12.29
CA VAL A 41 -2.41 -7.74 -12.71
C VAL A 41 -3.87 -8.11 -12.56
N VAL A 42 -4.63 -7.33 -11.78
CA VAL A 42 -6.08 -7.53 -11.62
C VAL A 42 -6.81 -6.32 -12.14
N ASP A 43 -7.45 -6.47 -13.29
CA ASP A 43 -8.34 -5.47 -13.86
C ASP A 43 -9.71 -5.55 -13.20
N ASP A 44 -10.13 -4.49 -12.52
CA ASP A 44 -11.38 -4.41 -11.78
C ASP A 44 -12.53 -3.89 -12.66
N ALA A 45 -12.71 -4.50 -13.86
CA ALA A 45 -13.69 -4.15 -14.88
C ALA A 45 -13.50 -2.71 -15.42
N SER A 46 -12.31 -2.37 -15.89
CA SER A 46 -12.01 -1.08 -16.54
C SER A 46 -12.80 -0.90 -17.83
N THR A 47 -13.15 0.36 -18.15
CA THR A 47 -13.93 0.76 -19.33
C THR A 47 -13.20 1.78 -20.22
N ASP A 48 -11.95 2.15 -19.88
CA ASP A 48 -11.18 3.23 -20.52
C ASP A 48 -10.05 2.74 -21.43
N GLY A 49 -9.95 1.41 -21.69
CA GLY A 49 -8.84 0.83 -22.44
C GLY A 49 -7.67 0.33 -21.60
N SER A 50 -7.70 0.46 -20.27
CA SER A 50 -6.67 -0.08 -19.36
C SER A 50 -6.47 -1.58 -19.55
N TYR A 51 -7.57 -2.34 -19.68
CA TYR A 51 -7.52 -3.79 -19.92
C TYR A 51 -6.73 -4.15 -21.18
N ASP A 52 -6.95 -3.45 -22.30
CA ASP A 52 -6.29 -3.74 -23.57
C ASP A 52 -4.77 -3.53 -23.48
N ILE A 53 -4.34 -2.53 -22.70
CA ILE A 53 -2.92 -2.29 -22.42
C ILE A 53 -2.36 -3.44 -21.57
N CYS A 54 -3.04 -3.84 -20.51
CA CYS A 54 -2.62 -4.97 -19.68
C CYS A 54 -2.55 -6.27 -20.48
N GLN A 55 -3.48 -6.51 -21.40
CA GLN A 55 -3.49 -7.68 -22.28
C GLN A 55 -2.28 -7.71 -23.22
N LYS A 56 -1.83 -6.55 -23.75
CA LYS A 56 -0.61 -6.47 -24.56
C LYS A 56 0.62 -6.87 -23.77
N TYR A 57 0.75 -6.37 -22.54
CA TYR A 57 1.85 -6.73 -21.64
C TYR A 57 1.84 -8.20 -21.24
N HIS A 58 0.65 -8.75 -20.92
CA HIS A 58 0.48 -10.17 -20.64
C HIS A 58 0.94 -11.05 -21.81
N ASN A 59 0.62 -10.68 -23.05
CA ASN A 59 1.01 -11.43 -24.23
C ASN A 59 2.53 -11.33 -24.52
N ALA A 60 3.18 -10.27 -24.04
CA ALA A 60 4.60 -10.01 -24.30
C ALA A 60 5.54 -10.54 -23.21
N ASP A 61 5.08 -10.71 -21.98
CA ASP A 61 5.90 -11.15 -20.84
C ASP A 61 5.20 -12.28 -20.08
N SER A 62 5.78 -13.47 -20.10
CA SER A 62 5.22 -14.68 -19.47
C SER A 62 5.16 -14.62 -17.93
N ARG A 63 5.83 -13.66 -17.30
CA ARG A 63 5.76 -13.42 -15.85
C ARG A 63 4.44 -12.75 -15.45
N ILE A 64 3.74 -12.12 -16.41
CA ILE A 64 2.49 -11.42 -16.16
C ILE A 64 1.32 -12.39 -16.23
N ARG A 65 0.53 -12.42 -15.17
CA ARG A 65 -0.76 -13.09 -15.11
C ARG A 65 -1.86 -12.03 -14.99
N LEU A 66 -2.66 -11.87 -16.06
CA LEU A 66 -3.80 -10.97 -16.09
C LEU A 66 -5.06 -11.69 -15.59
N MET A 67 -5.73 -11.11 -14.62
CA MET A 67 -7.02 -11.51 -14.09
C MET A 67 -8.01 -10.36 -14.26
N GLN A 68 -9.29 -10.65 -14.47
CA GLN A 68 -10.31 -9.63 -14.65
C GLN A 68 -11.54 -9.94 -13.80
N HIS A 69 -12.08 -8.93 -13.11
CA HIS A 69 -13.36 -9.01 -12.45
C HIS A 69 -14.50 -8.75 -13.46
N ASN A 70 -15.65 -9.39 -13.27
CA ASN A 70 -16.82 -9.19 -14.13
C ASN A 70 -17.53 -7.85 -13.91
N LYS A 71 -17.24 -7.17 -12.79
CA LYS A 71 -17.72 -5.84 -12.41
C LYS A 71 -16.73 -5.22 -11.45
N ASN A 72 -16.80 -3.89 -11.30
CA ASN A 72 -15.98 -3.20 -10.29
C ASN A 72 -16.35 -3.67 -8.88
N LEU A 73 -15.38 -4.26 -8.19
CA LEU A 73 -15.49 -4.76 -6.81
C LEU A 73 -14.67 -3.91 -5.81
N GLY A 74 -13.90 -2.95 -6.34
CA GLY A 74 -13.06 -2.02 -5.57
C GLY A 74 -11.63 -2.50 -5.33
N LEU A 75 -10.77 -1.57 -4.93
CA LEU A 75 -9.33 -1.75 -4.77
C LEU A 75 -8.97 -2.91 -3.83
N SER A 76 -9.66 -3.00 -2.69
CA SER A 76 -9.49 -4.10 -1.73
C SER A 76 -9.72 -5.48 -2.35
N ALA A 77 -10.77 -5.61 -3.18
CA ALA A 77 -11.07 -6.87 -3.84
C ALA A 77 -10.00 -7.24 -4.86
N ALA A 78 -9.52 -6.27 -5.67
CA ALA A 78 -8.47 -6.50 -6.64
C ALA A 78 -7.16 -6.94 -5.96
N ARG A 79 -6.77 -6.28 -4.87
CA ARG A 79 -5.59 -6.68 -4.09
C ARG A 79 -5.74 -8.06 -3.45
N ASN A 80 -6.92 -8.37 -2.88
CA ASN A 80 -7.17 -9.68 -2.27
C ASN A 80 -7.17 -10.80 -3.32
N THR A 81 -7.77 -10.59 -4.49
CA THR A 81 -7.74 -11.55 -5.62
C THR A 81 -6.30 -11.90 -6.01
N ALA A 82 -5.43 -10.89 -6.09
CA ALA A 82 -4.01 -11.12 -6.38
C ALA A 82 -3.28 -11.79 -5.22
N LEU A 83 -3.53 -11.40 -3.97
CA LEU A 83 -2.95 -12.04 -2.77
C LEU A 83 -3.26 -13.52 -2.69
N ASP A 84 -4.50 -13.91 -3.01
CA ASP A 84 -4.93 -15.32 -2.99
C ASP A 84 -4.27 -16.14 -4.11
N ALA A 85 -3.86 -15.47 -5.20
CA ALA A 85 -3.16 -16.09 -6.34
C ALA A 85 -1.63 -16.09 -6.19
N ALA A 86 -1.08 -15.32 -5.24
CA ALA A 86 0.35 -15.09 -5.07
C ALA A 86 1.09 -16.33 -4.57
N LYS A 87 2.24 -16.64 -5.21
CA LYS A 87 3.10 -17.79 -4.90
C LYS A 87 4.46 -17.37 -4.36
N GLY A 88 4.81 -16.10 -4.45
CA GLY A 88 6.11 -15.57 -4.03
C GLY A 88 6.39 -15.75 -2.55
N ASP A 89 7.66 -15.79 -2.20
CA ASP A 89 8.13 -15.75 -0.81
C ASP A 89 7.86 -14.37 -0.21
N TYR A 90 7.90 -13.35 -1.09
CA TYR A 90 7.60 -11.97 -0.77
C TYR A 90 6.49 -11.41 -1.66
N ILE A 91 5.76 -10.44 -1.11
CA ILE A 91 4.69 -9.69 -1.77
C ILE A 91 5.11 -8.22 -1.87
N VAL A 92 4.84 -7.60 -3.00
CA VAL A 92 4.90 -6.14 -3.20
C VAL A 92 3.65 -5.65 -3.90
N PHE A 93 3.26 -4.41 -3.62
CA PHE A 93 2.14 -3.75 -4.29
C PHE A 93 2.65 -2.58 -5.11
N VAL A 94 2.08 -2.37 -6.28
CA VAL A 94 2.34 -1.20 -7.11
C VAL A 94 0.98 -0.67 -7.59
N ASP A 95 0.67 0.58 -7.25
CA ASP A 95 -0.53 1.21 -7.75
C ASP A 95 -0.34 1.55 -9.24
N SER A 96 -1.35 1.27 -10.05
CA SER A 96 -1.23 1.24 -11.52
C SER A 96 -1.07 2.61 -12.19
N ASP A 97 -1.09 3.69 -11.43
CA ASP A 97 -0.77 5.05 -11.87
C ASP A 97 0.63 5.51 -11.47
N ASP A 98 1.39 4.68 -10.74
CA ASP A 98 2.73 4.95 -10.24
C ASP A 98 3.82 4.27 -11.08
N THR A 99 5.08 4.55 -10.77
CA THR A 99 6.26 3.87 -11.33
C THR A 99 7.28 3.57 -10.25
N ILE A 100 8.18 2.63 -10.53
CA ILE A 100 9.21 2.21 -9.58
C ILE A 100 10.61 2.34 -10.16
N ASP A 101 11.61 2.55 -9.29
CA ASP A 101 13.01 2.55 -9.69
C ASP A 101 13.43 1.16 -10.18
N LYS A 102 14.29 1.11 -11.19
CA LYS A 102 14.78 -0.13 -11.80
C LYS A 102 15.37 -1.13 -10.80
N ASN A 103 15.92 -0.67 -9.68
CA ASN A 103 16.59 -1.50 -8.69
C ASN A 103 15.75 -1.74 -7.42
N MET A 104 14.48 -1.36 -7.41
CA MET A 104 13.65 -1.43 -6.21
C MET A 104 13.64 -2.85 -5.61
N TYR A 105 13.33 -3.85 -6.40
CA TYR A 105 13.19 -5.20 -5.87
C TYR A 105 14.53 -5.82 -5.49
N SER A 106 15.60 -5.59 -6.26
CA SER A 106 16.94 -6.08 -5.91
C SER A 106 17.46 -5.48 -4.61
N ALA A 107 17.27 -4.16 -4.41
CA ALA A 107 17.67 -3.48 -3.17
C ALA A 107 16.88 -3.99 -1.95
N MET A 108 15.55 -4.09 -2.09
CA MET A 108 14.69 -4.50 -0.98
C MET A 108 14.87 -6.00 -0.64
N CYS A 109 15.01 -6.89 -1.62
CA CYS A 109 15.31 -8.30 -1.37
C CYS A 109 16.68 -8.50 -0.71
N SER A 110 17.71 -7.81 -1.18
CA SER A 110 19.03 -7.86 -0.56
C SER A 110 18.96 -7.41 0.90
N ALA A 111 18.24 -6.32 1.18
CA ALA A 111 18.03 -5.83 2.54
C ALA A 111 17.26 -6.84 3.41
N ALA A 112 16.19 -7.46 2.87
CA ALA A 112 15.40 -8.47 3.57
C ALA A 112 16.24 -9.69 3.94
N GLN A 113 17.01 -10.23 2.98
CA GLN A 113 17.85 -11.42 3.21
C GLN A 113 18.99 -11.15 4.18
N LYS A 114 19.69 -10.00 4.02
CA LYS A 114 20.85 -9.65 4.86
C LYS A 114 20.45 -9.44 6.32
N ASN A 115 19.27 -8.89 6.55
CA ASN A 115 18.82 -8.49 7.88
C ASN A 115 17.70 -9.39 8.42
N GLU A 116 17.35 -10.48 7.74
CA GLU A 116 16.24 -11.39 8.11
C GLU A 116 14.92 -10.65 8.38
N ALA A 117 14.65 -9.62 7.55
CA ALA A 117 13.48 -8.77 7.73
C ALA A 117 12.23 -9.38 7.07
N ASP A 118 11.12 -9.36 7.81
CA ASP A 118 9.82 -9.78 7.28
C ASP A 118 9.14 -8.64 6.50
N ILE A 119 9.48 -7.37 6.81
CA ILE A 119 9.05 -6.19 6.06
C ILE A 119 10.28 -5.31 5.80
N VAL A 120 10.46 -4.87 4.55
CA VAL A 120 11.41 -3.82 4.19
C VAL A 120 10.63 -2.60 3.71
N VAL A 121 10.99 -1.41 4.19
CA VAL A 121 10.35 -0.14 3.82
C VAL A 121 11.36 0.73 3.12
N CYS A 122 11.03 1.23 1.93
CA CYS A 122 11.83 2.23 1.22
C CYS A 122 11.15 3.61 1.21
N GLY A 123 11.89 4.63 0.79
CA GLY A 123 11.34 5.93 0.53
C GLY A 123 10.71 6.06 -0.85
N TYR A 124 10.16 7.26 -1.09
CA TYR A 124 9.52 7.55 -2.36
C TYR A 124 9.66 9.02 -2.75
N TYR A 125 9.50 9.28 -4.04
CA TYR A 125 9.32 10.60 -4.60
C TYR A 125 7.84 10.86 -4.87
N TYR A 126 7.42 12.11 -4.72
CA TYR A 126 6.19 12.61 -5.32
C TYR A 126 6.49 13.04 -6.74
N ILE A 127 5.70 12.60 -7.71
CA ILE A 127 5.80 13.02 -9.10
C ILE A 127 4.49 13.64 -9.57
N ASP A 128 4.57 14.58 -10.50
CA ASP A 128 3.38 15.16 -11.16
C ASP A 128 2.81 14.20 -12.24
N GLU A 129 1.74 14.63 -12.91
CA GLU A 129 1.09 13.84 -13.97
C GLU A 129 2.04 13.49 -15.13
N ASN A 130 3.10 14.30 -15.35
CA ASN A 130 4.10 14.11 -16.40
C ASN A 130 5.32 13.28 -15.92
N GLY A 131 5.35 12.85 -14.66
CA GLY A 131 6.45 12.08 -14.08
C GLY A 131 7.62 12.92 -13.56
N LYS A 132 7.48 14.25 -13.46
CA LYS A 132 8.50 15.12 -12.89
C LYS A 132 8.44 15.08 -11.36
N ILE A 133 9.59 14.90 -10.72
CA ILE A 133 9.70 14.92 -9.24
C ILE A 133 9.34 16.32 -8.72
N THR A 134 8.39 16.37 -7.79
CA THR A 134 7.93 17.60 -7.13
C THR A 134 8.42 17.69 -5.68
N SER A 135 8.52 16.56 -5.01
CA SER A 135 9.03 16.46 -3.62
C SER A 135 9.42 15.01 -3.29
N SER A 136 9.82 14.76 -2.07
CA SER A 136 10.15 13.41 -1.61
C SER A 136 9.70 13.18 -0.18
N SER A 137 9.48 11.89 0.15
CA SER A 137 9.24 11.49 1.55
C SER A 137 10.45 11.85 2.43
N SER A 138 10.16 12.30 3.65
CA SER A 138 11.19 12.45 4.67
C SER A 138 11.65 11.07 5.13
N LEU A 139 12.86 10.70 4.77
CA LEU A 139 13.50 9.48 5.25
C LEU A 139 14.66 9.84 6.19
N ARG A 140 14.91 8.96 7.15
CA ARG A 140 16.14 9.00 7.92
C ARG A 140 17.31 8.63 6.99
N GLU A 141 18.47 9.22 7.23
CA GLU A 141 19.68 8.99 6.40
C GLU A 141 20.27 7.59 6.56
N ASN A 142 19.90 6.87 7.61
CA ASN A 142 20.48 5.58 7.98
C ASN A 142 19.46 4.44 7.95
N ASN A 143 19.94 3.25 7.65
CA ASN A 143 19.20 2.01 7.82
C ASN A 143 18.76 1.80 9.27
N ILE A 144 17.52 1.33 9.47
CA ILE A 144 16.96 1.11 10.82
C ILE A 144 16.34 -0.28 10.90
N THR A 145 16.69 -1.01 11.93
CA THR A 145 16.03 -2.27 12.31
C THR A 145 15.03 -2.00 13.43
N LEU A 146 13.80 -2.43 13.25
CA LEU A 146 12.73 -2.34 14.24
C LEU A 146 12.26 -3.73 14.65
N ARG A 147 12.17 -3.98 15.97
CA ARG A 147 11.71 -5.24 16.56
C ARG A 147 10.72 -4.99 17.70
N GLY A 148 10.00 -6.03 18.11
CA GLY A 148 9.05 -5.94 19.20
C GLY A 148 8.07 -4.77 19.01
N ILE A 149 7.84 -4.01 20.05
CA ILE A 149 6.90 -2.88 20.06
C ILE A 149 7.34 -1.70 19.17
N GLU A 150 8.63 -1.57 18.86
CA GLU A 150 9.14 -0.45 18.05
C GLU A 150 8.61 -0.46 16.62
N LYS A 151 8.25 -1.64 16.08
CA LYS A 151 7.60 -1.77 14.76
C LYS A 151 6.25 -1.06 14.76
N ILE A 152 5.44 -1.33 15.77
CA ILE A 152 4.10 -0.76 15.91
C ILE A 152 4.19 0.73 16.21
N LYS A 153 5.09 1.14 17.08
CA LYS A 153 5.36 2.56 17.35
C LYS A 153 5.72 3.31 16.08
N TYR A 154 6.61 2.75 15.25
CA TYR A 154 6.99 3.37 13.97
C TYR A 154 5.77 3.53 13.05
N ASN A 155 4.98 2.46 12.82
CA ASN A 155 3.82 2.54 11.95
C ASN A 155 2.79 3.58 12.45
N ILE A 156 2.48 3.57 13.74
CA ILE A 156 1.48 4.46 14.32
C ILE A 156 2.00 5.91 14.31
N SER A 157 3.18 6.19 14.85
CA SER A 157 3.68 7.56 15.00
C SER A 157 3.96 8.26 13.65
N THR A 158 4.35 7.51 12.61
CA THR A 158 4.64 8.07 11.29
C THR A 158 3.47 8.04 10.33
N SER A 159 2.37 7.37 10.69
CA SER A 159 1.24 7.09 9.79
C SER A 159 1.67 6.52 8.44
N ASN A 160 2.73 5.71 8.41
CA ASN A 160 3.23 5.08 7.19
C ASN A 160 2.32 3.91 6.79
N ASN A 161 1.14 4.23 6.27
CA ASN A 161 0.07 3.27 5.97
C ASN A 161 0.09 2.75 4.54
N CYS A 162 0.73 3.47 3.60
CA CYS A 162 0.77 3.04 2.20
C CYS A 162 1.40 1.64 2.05
N VAL A 163 0.79 0.80 1.22
CA VAL A 163 1.27 -0.58 1.01
C VAL A 163 2.38 -0.69 -0.02
N TRP A 164 2.48 0.29 -0.93
CA TRP A 164 3.27 0.20 -2.16
C TRP A 164 4.77 0.46 -2.00
N ASN A 165 5.24 1.08 -0.92
CA ASN A 165 6.68 1.30 -0.67
C ASN A 165 7.32 0.22 0.21
N LYS A 166 6.74 -0.97 0.23
CA LYS A 166 7.16 -2.05 1.12
C LYS A 166 7.27 -3.38 0.39
N LEU A 167 8.27 -4.16 0.78
CA LEU A 167 8.40 -5.59 0.49
C LEU A 167 7.96 -6.35 1.74
N TYR A 168 7.04 -7.29 1.58
CA TYR A 168 6.48 -8.07 2.68
C TYR A 168 6.79 -9.54 2.49
N LYS A 169 7.28 -10.22 3.51
CA LYS A 169 7.27 -11.67 3.53
C LYS A 169 5.82 -12.17 3.49
N ARG A 170 5.50 -13.11 2.61
CA ARG A 170 4.11 -13.54 2.39
C ARG A 170 3.39 -13.97 3.67
N SER A 171 4.12 -14.55 4.63
CA SER A 171 3.54 -15.00 5.91
C SER A 171 2.89 -13.89 6.74
N VAL A 172 3.26 -12.61 6.57
CA VAL A 172 2.60 -11.52 7.32
C VAL A 172 1.15 -11.30 6.91
N PHE A 173 0.74 -11.83 5.73
CA PHE A 173 -0.63 -11.77 5.21
C PHE A 173 -1.47 -13.02 5.52
N GLU A 174 -0.97 -14.02 6.23
CA GLU A 174 -1.73 -15.28 6.48
C GLU A 174 -3.11 -15.04 7.10
N THR A 175 -3.21 -14.08 8.02
CA THR A 175 -4.46 -13.74 8.73
C THR A 175 -5.00 -12.37 8.37
N VAL A 176 -4.42 -11.68 7.39
CA VAL A 176 -4.78 -10.28 7.06
C VAL A 176 -5.24 -10.20 5.61
N ARG A 177 -6.38 -9.54 5.39
CA ARG A 177 -6.92 -9.18 4.08
C ARG A 177 -7.41 -7.74 4.10
N PHE A 178 -7.41 -7.09 2.94
CA PHE A 178 -7.99 -5.76 2.79
C PHE A 178 -9.50 -5.81 2.99
N PRO A 179 -10.10 -4.87 3.75
CA PRO A 179 -11.55 -4.84 3.97
C PRO A 179 -12.29 -4.50 2.68
N LEU A 180 -13.28 -5.32 2.31
CA LEU A 180 -14.06 -5.10 1.09
C LEU A 180 -14.97 -3.88 1.23
N GLY A 181 -15.09 -3.11 0.14
CA GLY A 181 -15.99 -1.96 0.06
C GLY A 181 -15.54 -0.74 0.87
N LYS A 182 -14.33 -0.74 1.45
CA LYS A 182 -13.77 0.38 2.20
C LYS A 182 -12.79 1.19 1.37
N THR A 183 -12.77 2.51 1.59
CA THR A 183 -11.68 3.40 1.20
C THR A 183 -10.66 3.47 2.34
N PHE A 184 -9.42 3.93 2.06
CA PHE A 184 -8.32 3.93 3.04
C PHE A 184 -8.05 2.54 3.63
N GLU A 185 -8.21 1.52 2.81
CA GLU A 185 -8.11 0.09 3.14
C GLU A 185 -6.76 -0.30 3.73
N ASP A 186 -5.72 0.43 3.40
CA ASP A 186 -4.37 0.25 3.92
C ASP A 186 -4.25 0.61 5.42
N ILE A 187 -4.98 1.64 5.87
CA ILE A 187 -5.01 2.04 7.30
C ILE A 187 -5.58 0.91 8.16
N PHE A 188 -6.61 0.20 7.66
CA PHE A 188 -7.24 -0.92 8.38
C PHE A 188 -6.28 -2.07 8.67
N ILE A 189 -5.28 -2.29 7.80
CA ILE A 189 -4.46 -3.51 7.90
C ILE A 189 -3.01 -3.26 8.30
N MET A 190 -2.48 -2.06 8.08
CA MET A 190 -1.03 -1.84 8.21
C MET A 190 -0.49 -2.14 9.62
N HIS A 191 -1.20 -1.73 10.66
CA HIS A 191 -0.80 -2.03 12.03
C HIS A 191 -0.76 -3.53 12.32
N ARG A 192 -1.67 -4.33 11.73
CA ARG A 192 -1.68 -5.79 11.85
C ARG A 192 -0.50 -6.44 11.11
N LEU A 193 -0.16 -5.93 9.90
CA LEU A 193 0.99 -6.41 9.15
C LEU A 193 2.31 -6.16 9.89
N PHE A 194 2.47 -4.96 10.46
CA PHE A 194 3.64 -4.63 11.26
C PHE A 194 3.72 -5.47 12.53
N ASP A 195 2.58 -5.82 13.10
CA ASP A 195 2.52 -6.66 14.28
C ASP A 195 2.85 -8.14 13.98
N ASN A 196 2.36 -8.66 12.86
CA ASN A 196 2.65 -10.02 12.40
C ASN A 196 4.13 -10.22 12.01
N ALA A 197 4.85 -9.15 11.65
CA ALA A 197 6.26 -9.24 11.31
C ALA A 197 7.12 -9.45 12.57
N ASN A 198 8.19 -10.26 12.50
CA ASN A 198 9.18 -10.33 13.57
C ASN A 198 10.13 -9.12 13.51
N GLN A 199 10.51 -8.72 12.29
CA GLN A 199 11.42 -7.62 12.06
C GLN A 199 11.02 -6.77 10.87
N VAL A 200 11.09 -5.44 11.04
CA VAL A 200 10.95 -4.44 9.98
C VAL A 200 12.28 -3.74 9.77
N TYR A 201 12.67 -3.56 8.51
CA TYR A 201 13.92 -2.91 8.13
C TYR A 201 13.64 -1.71 7.23
N LEU A 202 14.18 -0.57 7.58
CA LEU A 202 14.00 0.66 6.81
C LEU A 202 15.28 0.93 6.02
N ILE A 203 15.17 1.17 4.72
CA ILE A 203 16.26 1.58 3.85
C ILE A 203 16.11 3.04 3.43
N PRO A 204 17.21 3.82 3.31
CA PRO A 204 17.13 5.25 3.01
C PRO A 204 16.83 5.55 1.54
N GLU A 205 16.95 4.57 0.65
CA GLU A 205 16.75 4.75 -0.78
C GLU A 205 15.29 5.07 -1.11
N ARG A 206 15.07 6.01 -2.03
CA ARG A 206 13.77 6.35 -2.59
C ARG A 206 13.58 5.61 -3.90
N LEU A 207 12.79 4.55 -3.86
CA LEU A 207 12.69 3.58 -4.96
C LEU A 207 11.27 3.52 -5.57
N TYR A 208 10.35 4.30 -5.06
CA TYR A 208 8.98 4.39 -5.55
C TYR A 208 8.65 5.81 -5.98
N ASN A 209 7.93 5.98 -7.10
CA ASN A 209 7.50 7.27 -7.63
C ASN A 209 5.98 7.37 -7.54
N TYR A 210 5.51 8.04 -6.49
CA TYR A 210 4.09 8.23 -6.21
C TYR A 210 3.54 9.40 -7.03
N ARG A 211 2.58 9.13 -7.93
CA ARG A 211 2.00 10.13 -8.82
C ARG A 211 0.84 10.87 -8.15
N GLN A 212 0.94 12.18 -8.14
CA GLN A 212 -0.13 13.06 -7.68
C GLN A 212 -1.01 13.44 -8.87
N ARG A 213 -2.26 12.96 -8.88
CA ARG A 213 -3.25 13.25 -9.93
C ARG A 213 -4.33 14.19 -9.39
N LYS A 214 -4.80 15.14 -10.22
CA LYS A 214 -5.92 16.02 -9.89
C LYS A 214 -7.23 15.27 -9.63
N THR A 215 -7.38 14.07 -10.23
CA THR A 215 -8.55 13.19 -10.10
C THR A 215 -8.36 12.08 -9.06
N GLY A 216 -7.31 12.15 -8.25
CA GLY A 216 -6.98 11.16 -7.22
C GLY A 216 -8.10 11.01 -6.17
N ILE A 217 -8.21 9.82 -5.57
CA ILE A 217 -9.25 9.49 -4.57
C ILE A 217 -9.24 10.49 -3.40
N THR A 218 -8.07 10.93 -2.98
CA THR A 218 -7.86 11.87 -1.86
C THR A 218 -8.35 13.29 -2.12
N LEU A 219 -8.54 13.67 -3.40
CA LEU A 219 -8.98 15.02 -3.81
C LEU A 219 -10.48 15.08 -4.18
N ARG A 220 -11.21 13.97 -4.06
CA ARG A 220 -12.66 13.94 -4.34
C ARG A 220 -13.45 14.77 -3.32
N PRO A 221 -14.60 15.32 -3.72
CA PRO A 221 -15.52 15.95 -2.77
C PRO A 221 -15.88 15.03 -1.62
N PHE A 222 -16.21 15.58 -0.45
CA PHE A 222 -16.61 14.81 0.72
C PHE A 222 -17.85 13.93 0.41
N SER A 223 -17.78 12.68 0.82
CA SER A 223 -18.85 11.68 0.70
C SER A 223 -18.78 10.72 1.89
N ASN A 224 -19.80 9.85 2.06
CA ASN A 224 -19.81 8.86 3.15
C ASN A 224 -18.56 7.98 3.18
N THR A 225 -17.95 7.70 2.02
CA THR A 225 -16.72 6.91 1.96
C THR A 225 -15.52 7.59 2.63
N ASN A 226 -15.57 8.90 2.85
CA ASN A 226 -14.53 9.58 3.63
C ASN A 226 -14.59 9.22 5.13
N LEU A 227 -15.73 8.76 5.63
CA LEU A 227 -15.89 8.30 7.02
C LEU A 227 -15.18 6.97 7.28
N ASP A 228 -14.87 6.20 6.24
CA ASP A 228 -14.06 4.98 6.36
C ASP A 228 -12.70 5.26 7.02
N ILE A 229 -12.14 6.47 6.84
CA ILE A 229 -10.88 6.84 7.50
C ILE A 229 -11.04 6.88 9.03
N VAL A 230 -12.17 7.40 9.51
CA VAL A 230 -12.48 7.45 10.95
C VAL A 230 -12.64 6.04 11.50
N GLU A 231 -13.38 5.18 10.79
CA GLU A 231 -13.55 3.77 11.13
C GLU A 231 -12.20 3.02 11.17
N ALA A 232 -11.34 3.25 10.19
CA ALA A 232 -10.01 2.64 10.13
C ALA A 232 -9.13 3.02 11.33
N TYR A 233 -9.16 4.31 11.73
CA TYR A 233 -8.41 4.75 12.90
C TYR A 233 -9.06 4.32 14.22
N LEU A 234 -10.38 4.17 14.28
CA LEU A 234 -11.09 3.60 15.43
C LEU A 234 -10.73 2.12 15.61
N GLU A 235 -10.72 1.34 14.52
CA GLU A 235 -10.29 -0.06 14.56
C GLU A 235 -8.84 -0.17 15.04
N ARG A 236 -7.95 0.66 14.53
CA ARG A 236 -6.54 0.72 14.99
C ARG A 236 -6.44 1.06 16.46
N TYR A 237 -7.19 2.07 16.93
CA TYR A 237 -7.21 2.46 18.35
C TYR A 237 -7.69 1.31 19.22
N THR A 238 -8.78 0.65 18.84
CA THR A 238 -9.33 -0.52 19.53
C THR A 238 -8.33 -1.68 19.58
N TYR A 239 -7.65 -1.94 18.44
CA TYR A 239 -6.59 -2.95 18.38
C TYR A 239 -5.45 -2.66 19.35
N VAL A 240 -4.96 -1.41 19.35
CA VAL A 240 -3.84 -1.00 20.21
C VAL A 240 -4.21 -1.07 21.68
N THR A 241 -5.37 -0.56 22.08
CA THR A 241 -5.83 -0.57 23.49
C THR A 241 -6.06 -1.99 23.99
N SER A 242 -6.52 -2.89 23.14
CA SER A 242 -6.73 -4.30 23.49
C SER A 242 -5.42 -5.09 23.59
N LYS A 243 -4.49 -4.89 22.66
CA LYS A 243 -3.28 -5.71 22.57
C LYS A 243 -2.09 -5.16 23.37
N TYR A 244 -2.06 -3.85 23.57
CA TYR A 244 -0.98 -3.13 24.24
C TYR A 244 -1.51 -2.21 25.36
N PRO A 245 -2.31 -2.74 26.32
CA PRO A 245 -2.98 -1.93 27.34
C PRO A 245 -2.01 -1.15 28.23
N ASP A 246 -0.79 -1.65 28.39
CA ASP A 246 0.25 -1.03 29.24
C ASP A 246 1.14 -0.02 28.47
N SER A 247 0.85 0.24 27.20
CA SER A 247 1.63 1.16 26.38
C SER A 247 0.95 2.52 26.19
N ASP A 248 1.07 3.40 27.17
CA ASP A 248 0.49 4.75 27.14
C ASP A 248 0.86 5.52 25.87
N ILE A 249 2.08 5.37 25.37
CA ILE A 249 2.54 6.08 24.18
C ILE A 249 1.80 5.62 22.91
N LEU A 250 1.59 4.30 22.75
CA LEU A 250 0.86 3.77 21.60
C LEU A 250 -0.61 4.17 21.64
N ILE A 251 -1.24 4.07 22.82
CA ILE A 251 -2.65 4.43 23.04
C ILE A 251 -2.84 5.92 22.73
N LYS A 252 -1.95 6.77 23.26
CA LYS A 252 -2.00 8.22 23.03
C LYS A 252 -1.83 8.57 21.56
N ASP A 253 -0.85 7.98 20.86
CA ASP A 253 -0.61 8.26 19.44
C ASP A 253 -1.76 7.75 18.57
N ALA A 254 -2.27 6.54 18.81
CA ALA A 254 -3.42 6.01 18.09
C ALA A 254 -4.69 6.86 18.34
N GLY A 255 -4.93 7.29 19.58
CA GLY A 255 -6.04 8.17 19.94
C GLY A 255 -5.94 9.55 19.30
N ARG A 256 -4.74 10.13 19.25
CA ARG A 256 -4.50 11.40 18.54
C ARG A 256 -4.88 11.29 17.06
N HIS A 257 -4.40 10.27 16.36
CA HIS A 257 -4.73 10.07 14.95
C HIS A 257 -6.23 9.87 14.70
N LEU A 258 -6.92 9.16 15.59
CA LEU A 258 -8.38 9.02 15.54
C LEU A 258 -9.07 10.40 15.65
N ILE A 259 -8.70 11.20 16.64
CA ILE A 259 -9.27 12.54 16.86
C ILE A 259 -8.97 13.47 15.69
N ASP A 260 -7.73 13.49 15.21
CA ASP A 260 -7.31 14.37 14.10
C ASP A 260 -8.10 14.06 12.81
N ASN A 261 -8.29 12.77 12.49
CA ASN A 261 -9.05 12.37 11.30
C ASN A 261 -10.57 12.56 11.46
N PHE A 262 -11.09 12.38 12.66
CA PHE A 262 -12.48 12.74 12.97
C PHE A 262 -12.73 14.23 12.75
N LEU A 263 -11.87 15.09 13.30
CA LEU A 263 -11.96 16.54 13.12
C LEU A 263 -11.76 16.94 11.65
N TYR A 264 -10.85 16.32 10.94
CA TYR A 264 -10.65 16.56 9.50
C TYR A 264 -11.93 16.26 8.70
N CYS A 265 -12.57 15.11 8.92
CA CYS A 265 -13.83 14.76 8.27
C CYS A 265 -14.95 15.73 8.65
N PHE A 266 -15.04 16.11 9.92
CA PHE A 266 -16.02 17.07 10.40
C PHE A 266 -15.85 18.43 9.70
N MET A 267 -14.65 18.98 9.65
CA MET A 267 -14.35 20.26 9.02
C MET A 267 -14.67 20.23 7.52
N ARG A 268 -14.30 19.16 6.83
CA ARG A 268 -14.63 19.00 5.40
C ARG A 268 -16.14 18.93 5.15
N ALA A 269 -16.87 18.15 5.96
CA ALA A 269 -18.32 18.07 5.83
C ALA A 269 -19.00 19.43 6.09
N PHE A 270 -18.46 20.22 7.03
CA PHE A 270 -18.94 21.57 7.31
C PHE A 270 -18.67 22.53 6.15
N GLU A 271 -17.44 22.57 5.63
CA GLU A 271 -17.03 23.44 4.50
C GLU A 271 -17.82 23.13 3.22
N GLU A 272 -18.15 21.87 2.99
CA GLU A 272 -18.91 21.42 1.82
C GLU A 272 -20.44 21.40 2.04
N ASN A 273 -20.95 21.93 3.17
CA ASN A 273 -22.38 21.93 3.56
C ASN A 273 -23.03 20.53 3.58
N LYS A 274 -22.28 19.52 4.03
CA LYS A 274 -22.70 18.10 4.06
C LYS A 274 -22.85 17.55 5.48
N MET A 275 -23.16 18.41 6.44
CA MET A 275 -23.26 18.03 7.87
C MET A 275 -24.38 17.03 8.16
N GLU A 276 -25.45 16.99 7.35
CA GLU A 276 -26.53 16.00 7.51
C GLU A 276 -26.02 14.57 7.25
N MET A 277 -25.16 14.38 6.25
CA MET A 277 -24.52 13.09 5.98
C MET A 277 -23.68 12.64 7.17
N TYR A 278 -22.88 13.57 7.72
CA TYR A 278 -22.00 13.30 8.87
C TYR A 278 -22.80 12.89 10.12
N SER A 279 -23.90 13.58 10.40
CA SER A 279 -24.72 13.32 11.61
C SER A 279 -25.50 12.00 11.55
N ASN A 280 -25.82 11.49 10.36
CA ASN A 280 -26.57 10.24 10.19
C ASN A 280 -25.69 8.99 10.37
N GLU A 281 -24.42 9.08 10.04
CA GLU A 281 -23.46 7.96 10.16
C GLU A 281 -22.87 7.81 11.57
N LEU A 282 -22.98 8.85 12.41
CA LEU A 282 -22.44 8.85 13.77
C LEU A 282 -23.47 8.50 14.86
N LYS A 283 -24.70 8.16 14.47
CA LYS A 283 -25.74 7.64 15.37
C LYS A 283 -25.66 6.13 15.46
#